data_26ee1c5a782b2145577475a174a3846b
#
_entry.id   26ee1c5a782b2145577475a174a3846b
#
_cell.length_a   1.000
_cell.length_b   1.000
_cell.length_c   1.000
_cell.angle_alpha   90.00
_cell.angle_beta   90.00
_cell.angle_gamma   90.00
#
_symmetry.space_group_name_H-M   'P 1'
#
loop_
_entity.id
_entity.type
_entity.pdbx_description
1 polymer ?
#
loop_
_entity_poly.entity_id
_entity_poly.type
_entity_poly.pdbx_seq_one_letter_code
_entity_poly.pdbx_strand_id
1 'polypeptide(L)'
;MFLEINQIRKSFGEGDNRVEVLKGIDLAIEKGEFCVLLGASGSGKSTLLNIIGGIDSADSGDICIKGARLADMSEKRLTLYRRNHLGYIFQMYNLIPNLTVQENIEVGAYLSDHPLDVQELLHTLGLQEHRNK
;
A
#
# COMPACT_ATOMS: atom_id res chain seq x y z
N MET A 1 0.61 -20.16 1.43
CA MET A 1 1.10 -18.81 1.75
C MET A 1 0.12 -17.79 1.27
N PHE A 2 -0.16 -16.78 2.09
CA PHE A 2 -1.03 -15.69 1.67
C PHE A 2 -0.30 -14.71 0.75
N LEU A 3 0.90 -14.30 1.15
CA LEU A 3 1.75 -13.40 0.38
C LEU A 3 3.12 -14.02 0.22
N GLU A 4 3.62 -14.09 -1.02
CA GLU A 4 4.97 -14.55 -1.31
C GLU A 4 5.70 -13.51 -2.14
N ILE A 5 6.89 -13.15 -1.69
CA ILE A 5 7.78 -12.22 -2.38
C ILE A 5 9.06 -13.00 -2.71
N ASN A 6 9.39 -13.08 -4.00
CA ASN A 6 10.52 -13.87 -4.48
C ASN A 6 11.48 -13.01 -5.29
N GLN A 7 12.69 -12.82 -4.79
CA GLN A 7 13.80 -12.14 -5.46
C GLN A 7 13.41 -10.78 -6.06
N ILE A 8 12.70 -9.98 -5.29
CA ILE A 8 12.30 -8.64 -5.74
C ILE A 8 13.50 -7.71 -5.79
N ARG A 9 13.70 -7.11 -6.95
CA ARG A 9 14.75 -6.12 -7.21
C ARG A 9 14.13 -4.84 -7.73
N LYS A 10 14.66 -3.72 -7.29
CA LYS A 10 14.23 -2.40 -7.74
C LYS A 10 15.40 -1.44 -7.69
N SER A 11 15.59 -0.72 -8.78
CA SER A 11 16.61 0.33 -8.90
C SER A 11 15.96 1.62 -9.38
N PHE A 12 16.52 2.74 -8.99
CA PHE A 12 16.10 4.07 -9.43
C PHE A 12 17.29 4.80 -10.07
N GLY A 13 16.97 5.70 -11.01
CA GLY A 13 17.98 6.47 -11.72
C GLY A 13 18.50 5.74 -12.96
N GLU A 14 19.39 6.40 -13.66
CA GLU A 14 20.01 5.90 -14.92
C GLU A 14 21.52 6.08 -14.90
N GLY A 15 22.23 5.19 -15.61
CA GLY A 15 23.67 5.24 -15.75
C GLY A 15 24.39 5.25 -14.40
N ASP A 16 25.30 6.21 -14.23
CA ASP A 16 26.10 6.31 -13.00
C ASP A 16 25.28 6.74 -11.77
N ASN A 17 24.07 7.27 -11.99
CA ASN A 17 23.17 7.68 -10.92
C ASN A 17 22.19 6.57 -10.52
N ARG A 18 22.32 5.38 -11.10
CA ARG A 18 21.44 4.27 -10.78
C ARG A 18 21.76 3.72 -9.39
N VAL A 19 20.75 3.60 -8.57
CA VAL A 19 20.84 3.05 -7.21
C VAL A 19 19.93 1.85 -7.10
N GLU A 20 20.48 0.69 -6.75
CA GLU A 20 19.69 -0.50 -6.46
C GLU A 20 19.18 -0.43 -5.01
N VAL A 21 17.89 -0.24 -4.85
CA VAL A 21 17.24 -0.08 -3.55
C VAL A 21 16.81 -1.43 -2.97
N LEU A 22 16.24 -2.30 -3.80
CA LEU A 22 15.86 -3.66 -3.41
C LEU A 22 16.77 -4.65 -4.15
N LYS A 23 17.46 -5.50 -3.40
CA LYS A 23 18.56 -6.33 -3.89
C LYS A 23 18.25 -7.83 -3.82
N GLY A 24 17.06 -8.22 -4.23
CA GLY A 24 16.65 -9.62 -4.18
C GLY A 24 16.01 -9.97 -2.85
N ILE A 25 14.84 -9.39 -2.60
CA ILE A 25 14.10 -9.59 -1.35
C ILE A 25 13.23 -10.83 -1.46
N ASP A 26 13.33 -11.68 -0.44
CA ASP A 26 12.47 -12.85 -0.27
C ASP A 26 11.68 -12.71 1.02
N LEU A 27 10.37 -12.94 0.95
CA LEU A 27 9.50 -12.86 2.12
C LEU A 27 8.26 -13.72 1.88
N ALA A 28 7.79 -14.38 2.92
CA ALA A 28 6.54 -15.13 2.88
C ALA A 28 5.72 -14.82 4.12
N ILE A 29 4.45 -14.50 3.93
CA ILE A 29 3.55 -14.12 5.01
C ILE A 29 2.29 -14.98 4.93
N GLU A 30 1.91 -15.58 6.07
CA GLU A 30 0.68 -16.34 6.20
C GLU A 30 -0.49 -15.41 6.52
N LYS A 31 -1.69 -15.85 6.22
CA LYS A 31 -2.90 -15.10 6.56
C LYS A 31 -3.00 -14.90 8.07
N GLY A 32 -3.27 -13.67 8.49
CA GLY A 32 -3.39 -13.32 9.91
C GLY A 32 -2.08 -13.00 10.60
N GLU A 33 -0.96 -13.10 9.91
CA GLU A 33 0.35 -12.82 10.47
C GLU A 33 0.61 -11.31 10.56
N PHE A 34 1.26 -10.89 11.64
CA PHE A 34 1.71 -9.51 11.83
C PHE A 34 3.21 -9.45 11.53
N CYS A 35 3.58 -8.66 10.51
CA CYS A 35 4.97 -8.58 10.05
C CYS A 35 5.48 -7.14 10.17
N VAL A 36 6.71 -6.98 10.67
CA VAL A 36 7.35 -5.68 10.80
C VAL A 36 8.61 -5.63 9.95
N LEU A 37 8.71 -4.60 9.10
CA LEU A 37 9.91 -4.32 8.32
C LEU A 37 10.77 -3.31 9.05
N LEU A 38 11.96 -3.72 9.43
CA LEU A 38 12.91 -2.88 10.15
C LEU A 38 14.03 -2.44 9.21
N GLY A 39 14.47 -1.21 9.39
CA GLY A 39 15.58 -0.67 8.63
C GLY A 39 15.70 0.83 8.81
N ALA A 40 16.86 1.37 8.48
CA ALA A 40 17.11 2.80 8.52
C ALA A 40 16.32 3.52 7.43
N SER A 41 16.17 4.83 7.56
CA SER A 41 15.60 5.68 6.54
C SER A 41 16.38 5.48 5.22
N GLY A 42 15.65 5.33 4.11
CA GLY A 42 16.28 5.11 2.81
C GLY A 42 16.68 3.67 2.53
N SER A 43 16.32 2.71 3.39
CA SER A 43 16.65 1.28 3.20
C SER A 43 15.73 0.54 2.23
N GLY A 44 14.73 1.22 1.67
CA GLY A 44 13.82 0.63 0.69
C GLY A 44 12.50 0.10 1.25
N LYS A 45 12.20 0.34 2.52
CA LYS A 45 10.95 -0.13 3.15
C LYS A 45 9.71 0.39 2.43
N SER A 46 9.64 1.69 2.18
CA SER A 46 8.52 2.30 1.48
C SER A 46 8.43 1.82 0.03
N THR A 47 9.57 1.62 -0.62
CA THR A 47 9.63 1.09 -1.98
C THR A 47 9.03 -0.32 -2.04
N LEU A 48 9.40 -1.18 -1.10
CA LEU A 48 8.85 -2.54 -1.02
C LEU A 48 7.34 -2.51 -0.79
N LEU A 49 6.87 -1.67 0.14
CA LEU A 49 5.44 -1.54 0.41
C LEU A 49 4.66 -1.03 -0.80
N ASN A 50 5.22 -0.10 -1.57
CA ASN A 50 4.59 0.39 -2.80
C ASN A 50 4.49 -0.70 -3.87
N ILE A 51 5.50 -1.55 -3.96
CA ILE A 51 5.48 -2.67 -4.91
C ILE A 51 4.46 -3.73 -4.47
N ILE A 52 4.41 -4.07 -3.20
CA ILE A 52 3.40 -4.99 -2.64
C ILE A 52 1.99 -4.44 -2.89
N GLY A 53 1.82 -3.14 -2.78
CA GLY A 53 0.54 -2.48 -3.02
C GLY A 53 0.14 -2.33 -4.48
N GLY A 54 1.02 -2.71 -5.41
CA GLY A 54 0.74 -2.54 -6.83
C GLY A 54 0.80 -1.10 -7.32
N ILE A 55 1.28 -0.17 -6.47
CA ILE A 55 1.44 1.25 -6.84
C ILE A 55 2.66 1.42 -7.73
N ASP A 56 3.70 0.65 -7.47
CA ASP A 56 4.93 0.63 -8.27
C ASP A 56 5.19 -0.81 -8.72
N SER A 57 6.06 -0.99 -9.70
CA SER A 57 6.43 -2.31 -10.19
C SER A 57 7.89 -2.62 -9.89
N ALA A 58 8.19 -3.90 -9.65
CA ALA A 58 9.56 -4.36 -9.47
C ALA A 58 10.26 -4.44 -10.83
N ASP A 59 11.58 -4.28 -10.83
CA ASP A 59 12.39 -4.49 -12.03
C ASP A 59 12.51 -5.99 -12.36
N SER A 60 12.54 -6.82 -11.32
CA SER A 60 12.56 -8.28 -11.47
C SER A 60 12.02 -8.92 -10.19
N GLY A 61 11.76 -10.23 -10.27
CA GLY A 61 11.18 -10.99 -9.18
C GLY A 61 9.66 -11.07 -9.27
N ASP A 62 9.05 -11.77 -8.32
CA ASP A 62 7.63 -12.03 -8.32
C ASP A 62 6.99 -11.73 -6.97
N ILE A 63 5.75 -11.22 -7.01
CA ILE A 63 4.89 -11.13 -5.85
C ILE A 63 3.61 -11.90 -6.15
N CYS A 64 3.27 -12.83 -5.27
CA CYS A 64 2.06 -13.64 -5.38
C CYS A 64 1.16 -13.43 -4.17
N ILE A 65 -0.12 -13.17 -4.42
CA ILE A 65 -1.16 -13.08 -3.39
C ILE A 65 -2.16 -14.19 -3.67
N LYS A 66 -2.34 -15.11 -2.71
CA LYS A 66 -3.23 -16.26 -2.85
C LYS A 66 -2.97 -17.03 -4.16
N GLY A 67 -1.70 -17.13 -4.57
CA GLY A 67 -1.31 -17.82 -5.80
C GLY A 67 -1.40 -17.01 -7.08
N ALA A 68 -1.88 -15.78 -7.03
CA ALA A 68 -1.98 -14.91 -8.22
C ALA A 68 -0.81 -13.94 -8.28
N ARG A 69 -0.10 -13.89 -9.41
CA ARG A 69 1.05 -13.01 -9.60
C ARG A 69 0.60 -11.60 -9.96
N LEU A 70 1.13 -10.60 -9.24
CA LEU A 70 0.80 -9.20 -9.53
C LEU A 70 1.25 -8.78 -10.92
N ALA A 71 2.39 -9.28 -11.41
CA ALA A 71 2.93 -8.95 -12.72
C ALA A 71 2.00 -9.35 -13.86
N ASP A 72 1.15 -10.36 -13.66
CA ASP A 72 0.22 -10.85 -14.67
C ASP A 72 -1.12 -10.09 -14.66
N MET A 73 -1.29 -9.13 -13.75
CA MET A 73 -2.54 -8.41 -13.61
C MET A 73 -2.62 -7.19 -14.53
N SER A 74 -3.77 -7.00 -15.18
CA SER A 74 -4.08 -5.76 -15.90
C SER A 74 -4.28 -4.60 -14.91
N GLU A 75 -4.28 -3.36 -15.41
CA GLU A 75 -4.56 -2.19 -14.58
C GLU A 75 -5.90 -2.30 -13.85
N LYS A 76 -6.90 -2.85 -14.51
CA LYS A 76 -8.23 -3.08 -13.92
C LYS A 76 -8.15 -4.06 -12.76
N ARG A 77 -7.43 -5.17 -12.91
CA ARG A 77 -7.26 -6.17 -11.86
C ARG A 77 -6.43 -5.65 -10.70
N LEU A 78 -5.40 -4.85 -10.97
CA LEU A 78 -4.60 -4.21 -9.93
C LEU A 78 -5.45 -3.23 -9.11
N THR A 79 -6.33 -2.50 -9.76
CA THR A 79 -7.27 -1.60 -9.07
C THR A 79 -8.19 -2.38 -8.13
N LEU A 80 -8.74 -3.50 -8.59
CA LEU A 80 -9.57 -4.38 -7.76
C LEU A 80 -8.76 -5.00 -6.63
N TYR A 81 -7.53 -5.40 -6.90
CA TYR A 81 -6.62 -5.94 -5.89
C TYR A 81 -6.41 -4.94 -4.76
N ARG A 82 -6.08 -3.69 -5.09
CA ARG A 82 -5.89 -2.65 -4.07
C ARG A 82 -7.16 -2.38 -3.28
N ARG A 83 -8.30 -2.36 -3.95
CA ARG A 83 -9.60 -2.11 -3.33
C ARG A 83 -10.00 -3.22 -2.35
N ASN A 84 -9.77 -4.46 -2.73
CA ASN A 84 -10.28 -5.62 -1.98
C ASN A 84 -9.30 -6.19 -0.95
N HIS A 85 -8.00 -5.96 -1.11
CA HIS A 85 -6.98 -6.61 -0.29
C HIS A 85 -6.08 -5.67 0.49
N LEU A 86 -6.13 -4.36 0.22
CA LEU A 86 -5.19 -3.41 0.83
C LEU A 86 -5.90 -2.30 1.60
N GLY A 87 -5.35 -2.00 2.78
CA GLY A 87 -5.54 -0.73 3.43
C GLY A 87 -4.17 -0.10 3.56
N TYR A 88 -4.00 1.13 3.12
CA TYR A 88 -2.71 1.80 3.09
C TYR A 88 -2.69 2.98 4.07
N ILE A 89 -1.70 2.99 4.96
CA ILE A 89 -1.46 4.11 5.86
C ILE A 89 -0.15 4.75 5.45
N PHE A 90 -0.23 5.99 4.96
CA PHE A 90 0.94 6.71 4.48
C PHE A 90 1.71 7.36 5.63
N GLN A 91 3.01 7.54 5.43
CA GLN A 91 3.87 8.27 6.37
C GLN A 91 3.47 9.74 6.46
N MET A 92 3.05 10.34 5.35
CA MET A 92 2.50 11.69 5.29
C MET A 92 0.97 11.62 5.40
N TYR A 93 0.34 12.73 5.74
CA TYR A 93 -1.11 12.76 5.98
C TYR A 93 -1.94 12.47 4.72
N ASN A 94 -1.44 12.83 3.54
CA ASN A 94 -2.12 12.65 2.25
C ASN A 94 -3.55 13.19 2.21
N LEU A 95 -3.77 14.31 2.87
CA LEU A 95 -5.07 14.97 2.87
C LEU A 95 -5.29 15.75 1.57
N ILE A 96 -6.52 15.79 1.11
CA ILE A 96 -6.92 16.65 -0.01
C ILE A 96 -7.26 18.02 0.57
N PRO A 97 -6.48 19.07 0.25
CA PRO A 97 -6.57 20.37 0.97
C PRO A 97 -7.91 21.07 0.90
N ASN A 98 -8.64 20.88 -0.21
CA ASN A 98 -9.92 21.56 -0.44
C ASN A 98 -11.12 20.83 0.14
N LEU A 99 -10.91 19.68 0.79
CA LEU A 99 -11.96 18.88 1.40
C LEU A 99 -11.94 19.01 2.92
N THR A 100 -13.11 18.87 3.53
CA THR A 100 -13.23 18.82 4.99
C THR A 100 -12.67 17.51 5.55
N VAL A 101 -12.56 17.42 6.88
CA VAL A 101 -12.16 16.18 7.56
C VAL A 101 -13.08 15.03 7.15
N GLN A 102 -14.39 15.23 7.22
CA GLN A 102 -15.36 14.20 6.86
C GLN A 102 -15.22 13.79 5.39
N GLU A 103 -15.08 14.75 4.48
CA GLU A 103 -14.95 14.48 3.06
C GLU A 103 -13.66 13.70 2.74
N ASN A 104 -12.55 13.99 3.41
CA ASN A 104 -11.32 13.21 3.25
C ASN A 104 -11.52 11.75 3.65
N ILE A 105 -12.25 11.49 4.72
CA ILE A 105 -12.58 10.12 5.16
C ILE A 105 -13.51 9.44 4.15
N GLU A 106 -14.48 10.16 3.63
CA GLU A 106 -15.46 9.64 2.65
C GLU A 106 -14.80 9.19 1.35
N VAL A 107 -13.70 9.82 0.94
CA VAL A 107 -12.94 9.37 -0.24
C VAL A 107 -12.50 7.91 -0.07
N GLY A 108 -11.95 7.56 1.09
CA GLY A 108 -11.55 6.19 1.39
C GLY A 108 -12.74 5.23 1.44
N ALA A 109 -13.84 5.66 2.05
CA ALA A 109 -15.05 4.85 2.13
C ALA A 109 -15.64 4.58 0.74
N TYR A 110 -15.63 5.57 -0.13
CA TYR A 110 -16.11 5.43 -1.52
C TYR A 110 -15.31 4.38 -2.30
N LEU A 111 -14.00 4.26 -2.02
CA LEU A 111 -13.12 3.32 -2.69
C LEU A 111 -13.20 1.90 -2.14
N SER A 112 -13.93 1.66 -1.06
CA SER A 112 -14.07 0.35 -0.43
C SER A 112 -15.41 -0.30 -0.77
N ASP A 113 -15.43 -1.63 -0.85
CA ASP A 113 -16.66 -2.40 -1.03
C ASP A 113 -17.47 -2.52 0.26
N HIS A 114 -16.79 -2.50 1.40
CA HIS A 114 -17.41 -2.67 2.71
C HIS A 114 -16.88 -1.63 3.71
N PRO A 115 -17.13 -0.32 3.46
CA PRO A 115 -16.63 0.71 4.36
C PRO A 115 -17.35 0.69 5.69
N LEU A 116 -16.63 1.11 6.74
CA LEU A 116 -17.25 1.38 8.03
C LEU A 116 -18.11 2.65 7.93
N ASP A 117 -19.08 2.79 8.83
CA ASP A 117 -19.88 4.00 8.90
C ASP A 117 -19.00 5.21 9.24
N VAL A 118 -19.04 6.23 8.39
CA VAL A 118 -18.18 7.42 8.56
C VAL A 118 -18.51 8.16 9.85
N GLN A 119 -19.79 8.26 10.23
CA GLN A 119 -20.20 8.94 11.45
C GLN A 119 -19.70 8.20 12.69
N GLU A 120 -19.76 6.87 12.68
CA GLU A 120 -19.20 6.05 13.76
C GLU A 120 -17.69 6.22 13.87
N LEU A 121 -16.98 6.24 12.73
CA LEU A 121 -15.54 6.48 12.71
C LEU A 121 -15.18 7.84 13.29
N LEU A 122 -15.88 8.89 12.90
CA LEU A 122 -15.68 10.23 13.42
C LEU A 122 -15.86 10.26 14.94
N HIS A 123 -16.89 9.60 15.43
CA HIS A 123 -17.15 9.51 16.86
C HIS A 123 -16.04 8.73 17.59
N THR A 124 -15.70 7.55 17.09
CA THR A 124 -14.69 6.68 17.68
C THR A 124 -13.32 7.35 17.74
N LEU A 125 -12.97 8.13 16.73
CA LEU A 125 -11.67 8.81 16.64
C LEU A 125 -11.68 10.19 17.32
N GLY A 126 -12.82 10.63 17.86
CA GLY A 126 -12.94 11.93 18.51
C GLY A 126 -12.91 13.11 17.55
N LEU A 127 -13.29 12.90 16.29
CA LEU A 127 -13.23 13.92 15.23
C LEU A 127 -14.57 14.56 14.90
N GLN A 128 -15.64 14.18 15.60
CA GLN A 128 -16.99 14.62 15.28
C GLN A 128 -17.15 16.14 15.25
N GLU A 129 -16.52 16.83 16.19
CA GLU A 129 -16.55 18.30 16.28
C GLU A 129 -15.73 18.97 15.17
N HIS A 130 -14.87 18.21 14.51
CA HIS A 130 -13.94 18.71 13.48
C HIS A 130 -14.34 18.35 12.06
N ARG A 131 -15.47 17.68 11.87
CA ARG A 131 -15.86 17.08 10.58
C ARG A 131 -15.92 18.07 9.41
N ASN A 132 -16.19 19.32 9.68
CA ASN A 132 -16.34 20.37 8.67
C ASN A 132 -15.11 21.29 8.54
N LYS A 133 -14.01 20.93 9.14
CA LYS A 133 -12.78 21.76 9.10
C LYS A 133 -11.88 21.48 7.90
#